data_0a3c3c13e3501104e1fb11e6d8afd5cb
#
_entry.id   0a3c3c13e3501104e1fb11e6d8afd5cb
#
_cell.length_a   1.000
_cell.length_b   1.000
_cell.length_c   1.000
_cell.angle_alpha   90.00
_cell.angle_beta   90.00
_cell.angle_gamma   90.00
#
_symmetry.space_group_name_H-M   'P 1'
#
loop_
_entity.id
_entity.type
_entity.pdbx_description
1 polymer ?
#
loop_
_entity_poly.entity_id
_entity_poly.type
_entity_poly.pdbx_seq_one_letter_code
_entity_poly.pdbx_strand_id
1 'polypeptide(L)'
;MKRSHLLLVAVLIGLSCGLGSAQERSQEAGMPSDVGELKGKIVALTLLSDPDDLVLLAEVTEKRIGQKSFLRGSGVDDGEIPDWRNGAVVYVPVDDIQQVVAFSDLKAYQKNLESRQNRIEGKAASVRSRRPRST
;
A
#
# COMPACT_ATOMS: atom_id res chain seq x y z
N MET A 1 11.96 -18.00 76.51
CA MET A 1 13.20 -17.29 76.21
C MET A 1 13.08 -16.78 74.77
N LYS A 2 12.80 -15.46 74.58
CA LYS A 2 13.77 -14.44 74.08
C LYS A 2 14.36 -14.85 72.72
N ARG A 3 14.17 -14.15 71.64
CA ARG A 3 14.37 -12.74 71.20
C ARG A 3 13.88 -12.64 69.76
N SER A 4 13.06 -11.73 69.35
CA SER A 4 13.35 -10.36 68.93
C SER A 4 14.35 -10.23 67.76
N HIS A 5 13.90 -9.51 66.78
CA HIS A 5 14.65 -8.67 65.84
C HIS A 5 14.49 -9.13 64.39
N LEU A 6 14.27 -8.35 63.41
CA LEU A 6 14.34 -6.90 63.25
C LEU A 6 13.72 -6.59 61.92
N LEU A 7 12.91 -5.59 61.90
CA LEU A 7 12.43 -4.90 60.69
C LEU A 7 13.64 -4.41 59.88
N LEU A 8 13.66 -4.71 58.62
CA LEU A 8 14.48 -4.02 57.68
C LEU A 8 13.66 -3.65 56.46
N VAL A 9 13.08 -2.46 56.54
CA VAL A 9 12.41 -1.79 55.42
C VAL A 9 13.53 -1.24 54.51
N ALA A 10 13.78 -1.89 53.43
CA ALA A 10 14.59 -1.36 52.35
C ALA A 10 13.71 -0.67 51.34
N VAL A 11 13.58 0.63 51.47
CA VAL A 11 13.03 1.50 50.44
C VAL A 11 14.03 1.59 49.32
N LEU A 12 13.85 0.81 48.25
CA LEU A 12 14.56 0.95 47.01
C LEU A 12 13.78 1.91 46.11
N ILE A 13 14.16 3.17 46.19
CA ILE A 13 13.81 4.18 45.20
C ILE A 13 14.59 3.83 43.92
N GLY A 14 13.99 3.03 43.07
CA GLY A 14 14.50 2.76 41.73
C GLY A 14 14.21 3.96 40.82
N LEU A 15 15.24 4.76 40.56
CA LEU A 15 15.27 5.68 39.44
C LEU A 15 15.03 4.90 38.16
N SER A 16 13.83 4.91 37.63
CA SER A 16 13.57 4.48 36.27
C SER A 16 14.03 5.57 35.31
N CYS A 17 15.28 5.47 34.89
CA CYS A 17 15.78 6.14 33.70
C CYS A 17 14.90 5.74 32.53
N GLY A 18 14.09 6.67 32.04
CA GLY A 18 13.35 6.52 30.81
C GLY A 18 14.32 6.34 29.64
N LEU A 19 14.59 5.11 29.28
CA LEU A 19 15.09 4.78 27.96
C LEU A 19 13.93 5.03 27.01
N GLY A 20 13.95 6.21 26.40
CA GLY A 20 13.12 6.53 25.26
C GLY A 20 13.39 5.48 24.18
N SER A 21 12.49 4.51 24.08
CA SER A 21 12.41 3.66 22.92
C SER A 21 12.18 4.58 21.72
N ALA A 22 13.24 4.80 20.96
CA ALA A 22 13.14 5.30 19.61
C ALA A 22 12.26 4.28 18.89
N GLN A 23 10.97 4.59 18.83
CA GLN A 23 10.02 3.90 18.03
C GLN A 23 10.43 4.20 16.59
N GLU A 24 11.27 3.34 16.04
CA GLU A 24 11.44 3.26 14.59
C GLU A 24 10.05 3.12 14.02
N ARG A 25 9.51 4.26 13.59
CA ARG A 25 8.40 4.28 12.65
C ARG A 25 8.97 3.71 11.35
N SER A 26 9.00 2.40 11.24
CA SER A 26 8.88 1.74 9.96
C SER A 26 7.66 2.39 9.32
N GLN A 27 7.89 3.21 8.31
CA GLN A 27 6.84 3.61 7.38
C GLN A 27 6.42 2.30 6.70
N GLU A 28 5.55 1.57 7.36
CA GLU A 28 4.71 0.61 6.68
C GLU A 28 4.00 1.41 5.58
N ALA A 29 4.42 1.20 4.35
CA ALA A 29 3.71 1.63 3.18
C ALA A 29 2.29 1.10 3.36
N GLY A 30 1.37 2.04 3.70
CA GLY A 30 0.12 1.67 4.33
C GLY A 30 -0.78 0.89 3.40
N MET A 31 -0.84 -0.40 3.63
CA MET A 31 -2.07 -1.12 3.33
C MET A 31 -3.19 -0.47 4.13
N PRO A 32 -4.35 -0.21 3.53
CA PRO A 32 -5.52 0.19 4.30
C PRO A 32 -5.72 -0.85 5.40
N SER A 33 -5.85 -0.40 6.63
CA SER A 33 -5.95 -1.25 7.83
C SER A 33 -7.19 -2.16 7.79
N ASP A 34 -8.08 -1.93 6.82
CA ASP A 34 -9.29 -2.70 6.59
C ASP A 34 -9.48 -2.98 5.09
N VAL A 35 -9.16 -4.20 4.68
CA VAL A 35 -9.43 -4.70 3.31
C VAL A 35 -10.94 -4.63 2.98
N GLY A 36 -11.80 -4.55 4.00
CA GLY A 36 -13.24 -4.33 3.84
C GLY A 36 -13.58 -3.06 3.05
N GLU A 37 -12.76 -2.02 3.13
CA GLU A 37 -12.91 -0.79 2.34
C GLU A 37 -12.70 -1.00 0.83
N LEU A 38 -12.01 -2.06 0.44
CA LEU A 38 -11.76 -2.41 -0.96
C LEU A 38 -12.86 -3.25 -1.58
N LYS A 39 -13.82 -3.71 -0.78
CA LYS A 39 -14.91 -4.57 -1.24
C LYS A 39 -15.77 -3.85 -2.28
N GLY A 40 -15.98 -4.52 -3.43
CA GLY A 40 -16.79 -3.98 -4.54
C GLY A 40 -16.09 -2.89 -5.35
N LYS A 41 -14.82 -2.60 -5.10
CA LYS A 41 -14.01 -1.63 -5.84
C LYS A 41 -13.09 -2.32 -6.83
N ILE A 42 -12.66 -1.58 -7.84
CA ILE A 42 -11.53 -1.95 -8.68
C ILE A 42 -10.26 -1.43 -8.00
N VAL A 43 -9.30 -2.30 -7.82
CA VAL A 43 -8.05 -2.00 -7.11
C VAL A 43 -6.90 -2.11 -8.09
N ALA A 44 -6.16 -1.01 -8.24
CA ALA A 44 -4.92 -0.97 -8.99
C ALA A 44 -3.74 -1.10 -8.02
N LEU A 45 -2.89 -2.07 -8.26
CA LEU A 45 -1.71 -2.36 -7.45
C LEU A 45 -0.45 -2.11 -8.26
N THR A 46 0.52 -1.45 -7.65
CA THR A 46 1.90 -1.40 -8.14
C THR A 46 2.75 -2.27 -7.22
N LEU A 47 3.64 -3.08 -7.80
CA LEU A 47 4.46 -4.04 -7.07
C LEU A 47 5.87 -3.52 -6.87
N LEU A 48 6.50 -3.92 -5.76
CA LEU A 48 7.92 -3.65 -5.52
C LEU A 48 8.82 -4.44 -6.48
N SER A 49 8.42 -5.67 -6.79
CA SER A 49 9.13 -6.57 -7.72
C SER A 49 9.06 -6.11 -9.17
N ASP A 50 7.99 -5.41 -9.55
CA ASP A 50 7.79 -4.87 -10.89
C ASP A 50 7.00 -3.55 -10.83
N PRO A 51 7.70 -2.41 -10.63
CA PRO A 51 7.05 -1.11 -10.48
C PRO A 51 6.39 -0.57 -11.76
N ASP A 52 6.76 -1.11 -12.91
CA ASP A 52 6.23 -0.71 -14.21
C ASP A 52 4.97 -1.51 -14.59
N ASP A 53 4.74 -2.65 -13.93
CA ASP A 53 3.55 -3.47 -14.14
C ASP A 53 2.42 -3.06 -13.19
N LEU A 54 1.23 -2.87 -13.76
CA LEU A 54 0.02 -2.53 -13.02
C LEU A 54 -0.91 -3.73 -12.95
N VAL A 55 -1.23 -4.17 -11.75
CA VAL A 55 -2.16 -5.27 -11.52
C VAL A 55 -3.54 -4.71 -11.18
N LEU A 56 -4.54 -5.00 -11.99
CA LEU A 56 -5.94 -4.63 -11.73
C LEU A 56 -6.72 -5.79 -11.16
N LEU A 57 -7.33 -5.60 -10.01
CA LEU A 57 -8.11 -6.61 -9.31
C LEU A 57 -9.51 -6.10 -8.97
N ALA A 58 -10.50 -6.99 -9.10
CA ALA A 58 -11.84 -6.83 -8.55
C ALA A 58 -12.06 -7.85 -7.42
N GLU A 59 -13.07 -7.62 -6.60
CA GLU A 59 -13.48 -8.52 -5.51
C GLU A 59 -12.34 -8.88 -4.56
N VAL A 60 -11.58 -7.87 -4.19
CA VAL A 60 -10.37 -8.05 -3.39
C VAL A 60 -10.70 -8.48 -1.97
N THR A 61 -10.01 -9.51 -1.52
CA THR A 61 -10.08 -10.04 -0.16
C THR A 61 -8.69 -10.38 0.34
N GLU A 62 -8.47 -10.34 1.64
CA GLU A 62 -7.24 -10.85 2.23
C GLU A 62 -7.30 -12.38 2.36
N LYS A 63 -6.21 -13.05 1.99
CA LYS A 63 -6.04 -14.49 2.15
C LYS A 63 -4.69 -14.80 2.75
N ARG A 64 -4.71 -15.55 3.85
CA ARG A 64 -3.48 -16.06 4.45
C ARG A 64 -3.15 -17.46 3.94
N ILE A 65 -1.92 -17.67 3.51
CA ILE A 65 -1.40 -18.97 3.05
C ILE A 65 -0.10 -19.22 3.82
N GLY A 66 -0.15 -20.16 4.75
CA GLY A 66 0.95 -20.36 5.71
C GLY A 66 1.16 -19.13 6.59
N GLN A 67 2.36 -18.59 6.59
CA GLN A 67 2.72 -17.37 7.34
C GLN A 67 2.61 -16.08 6.52
N LYS A 68 2.28 -16.18 5.24
CA LYS A 68 2.21 -15.02 4.34
C LYS A 68 0.78 -14.57 4.12
N SER A 69 0.58 -13.25 4.08
CA SER A 69 -0.68 -12.62 3.68
C SER A 69 -0.64 -12.25 2.20
N PHE A 70 -1.77 -12.44 1.54
CA PHE A 70 -1.98 -12.13 0.13
C PHE A 70 -3.25 -11.31 -0.04
N LEU A 71 -3.24 -10.36 -0.98
CA LEU A 71 -4.46 -9.89 -1.60
C LEU A 71 -4.88 -10.87 -2.68
N ARG A 72 -6.09 -11.41 -2.57
CA ARG A 72 -6.72 -12.26 -3.56
C ARG A 72 -7.81 -11.48 -4.27
N GLY A 73 -7.83 -11.51 -5.59
CA GLY A 73 -8.89 -10.89 -6.39
C GLY A 73 -9.02 -11.54 -7.76
N SER A 74 -9.99 -11.09 -8.53
CA SER A 74 -10.14 -11.46 -9.94
C SER A 74 -9.44 -10.42 -10.80
N GLY A 75 -8.58 -10.84 -11.71
CA GLY A 75 -7.94 -9.94 -12.68
C GLY A 75 -9.00 -9.25 -13.55
N VAL A 76 -8.85 -7.96 -13.76
CA VAL A 76 -9.78 -7.12 -14.51
C VAL A 76 -9.20 -6.78 -15.87
N ASP A 77 -9.99 -6.99 -16.91
CA ASP A 77 -9.68 -6.54 -18.27
C ASP A 77 -10.02 -5.05 -18.41
N ASP A 78 -9.03 -4.22 -18.64
CA ASP A 78 -9.20 -2.79 -18.90
C ASP A 78 -9.49 -2.48 -20.38
N GLY A 79 -9.36 -3.49 -21.24
CA GLY A 79 -9.62 -3.38 -22.68
C GLY A 79 -8.46 -2.79 -23.49
N GLU A 80 -7.34 -2.41 -22.86
CA GLU A 80 -6.19 -1.81 -23.56
C GLU A 80 -5.15 -2.86 -23.98
N ILE A 81 -4.74 -3.73 -23.06
CA ILE A 81 -3.71 -4.74 -23.32
C ILE A 81 -4.21 -6.11 -22.84
N PRO A 82 -4.16 -7.14 -23.71
CA PRO A 82 -4.46 -8.50 -23.27
C PRO A 82 -3.50 -8.92 -22.15
N ASP A 83 -4.04 -9.13 -20.97
CA ASP A 83 -3.29 -9.62 -19.81
C ASP A 83 -3.73 -11.05 -19.49
N TRP A 84 -2.78 -11.94 -19.30
CA TRP A 84 -3.05 -13.33 -18.91
C TRP A 84 -3.79 -13.45 -17.56
N ARG A 85 -3.76 -12.38 -16.75
CA ARG A 85 -4.47 -12.29 -15.46
C ARG A 85 -5.96 -12.04 -15.62
N ASN A 86 -6.43 -11.58 -16.79
CA ASN A 86 -7.82 -11.22 -17.02
C ASN A 86 -8.75 -12.40 -16.78
N GLY A 87 -9.71 -12.22 -15.85
CA GLY A 87 -10.65 -13.25 -15.41
C GLY A 87 -10.03 -14.34 -14.52
N ALA A 88 -8.72 -14.36 -14.32
CA ALA A 88 -8.07 -15.31 -13.43
C ALA A 88 -8.15 -14.87 -11.97
N VAL A 89 -8.06 -15.83 -11.06
CA VAL A 89 -7.87 -15.52 -9.63
C VAL A 89 -6.39 -15.26 -9.39
N VAL A 90 -6.08 -14.03 -8.97
CA VAL A 90 -4.72 -13.57 -8.74
C VAL A 90 -4.46 -13.46 -7.24
N TYR A 91 -3.28 -13.89 -6.82
CA TYR A 91 -2.78 -13.74 -5.44
C TYR A 91 -1.55 -12.86 -5.47
N VAL A 92 -1.61 -11.70 -4.83
CA VAL A 92 -0.50 -10.76 -4.73
C VAL A 92 0.01 -10.76 -3.29
N PRO A 93 1.29 -11.08 -3.05
CA PRO A 93 1.85 -10.99 -1.70
C PRO A 93 1.73 -9.57 -1.16
N VAL A 94 1.26 -9.42 0.07
CA VAL A 94 1.06 -8.11 0.70
C VAL A 94 2.39 -7.37 0.86
N ASP A 95 3.45 -8.08 1.16
CA ASP A 95 4.81 -7.57 1.30
C ASP A 95 5.47 -7.10 -0.01
N ASP A 96 4.88 -7.45 -1.17
CA ASP A 96 5.32 -6.99 -2.49
C ASP A 96 4.52 -5.77 -3.01
N ILE A 97 3.53 -5.30 -2.27
CA ILE A 97 2.69 -4.19 -2.69
C ILE A 97 3.37 -2.86 -2.32
N GLN A 98 3.68 -2.05 -3.33
CA GLN A 98 4.22 -0.71 -3.18
C GLN A 98 3.10 0.33 -3.01
N GLN A 99 2.04 0.23 -3.83
CA GLN A 99 0.93 1.19 -3.84
C GLN A 99 -0.39 0.49 -4.10
N VAL A 100 -1.43 0.95 -3.43
CA VAL A 100 -2.82 0.54 -3.63
C VAL A 100 -3.65 1.77 -3.98
N VAL A 101 -4.37 1.71 -5.09
CA VAL A 101 -5.34 2.75 -5.49
C VAL A 101 -6.67 2.09 -5.75
N ALA A 102 -7.73 2.51 -5.06
CA ALA A 102 -9.06 1.97 -5.21
C ALA A 102 -9.97 2.92 -6.00
N PHE A 103 -10.70 2.37 -6.96
CA PHE A 103 -11.68 3.08 -7.78
C PHE A 103 -13.06 2.49 -7.52
N SER A 104 -14.10 3.32 -7.60
CA SER A 104 -15.48 2.86 -7.42
C SER A 104 -15.87 1.78 -8.42
N ASP A 105 -15.39 1.91 -9.65
CA ASP A 105 -15.66 1.00 -10.75
C ASP A 105 -14.61 1.14 -11.87
N LEU A 106 -14.70 0.30 -12.90
CA LEU A 106 -13.78 0.32 -14.03
C LEU A 106 -13.84 1.65 -14.82
N LYS A 107 -15.00 2.28 -14.90
CA LYS A 107 -15.15 3.58 -15.59
C LYS A 107 -14.39 4.68 -14.88
N ALA A 108 -14.41 4.68 -13.55
CA ALA A 108 -13.65 5.64 -12.75
C ALA A 108 -12.13 5.46 -12.96
N TYR A 109 -11.66 4.21 -13.08
CA TYR A 109 -10.28 3.91 -13.44
C TYR A 109 -9.92 4.43 -14.82
N GLN A 110 -10.69 4.09 -15.85
CA GLN A 110 -10.47 4.52 -17.24
C GLN A 110 -10.47 6.06 -17.37
N LYS A 111 -11.43 6.73 -16.75
CA LYS A 111 -11.48 8.20 -16.70
C LYS A 111 -10.22 8.81 -16.05
N ASN A 112 -9.66 8.15 -15.05
CA ASN A 112 -8.42 8.59 -14.41
C ASN A 112 -7.23 8.47 -15.37
N LEU A 113 -7.15 7.37 -16.13
CA LEU A 113 -6.12 7.17 -17.15
C LEU A 113 -6.19 8.25 -18.22
N GLU A 114 -7.35 8.50 -18.83
CA GLU A 114 -7.58 9.54 -19.83
C GLU A 114 -7.14 10.92 -19.30
N SER A 115 -7.50 11.23 -18.07
CA SER A 115 -7.14 12.51 -17.43
C SER A 115 -5.63 12.67 -17.25
N ARG A 116 -4.92 11.56 -16.98
CA ARG A 116 -3.46 11.55 -16.87
C ARG A 116 -2.81 11.76 -18.26
N GLN A 117 -3.30 11.07 -19.27
CA GLN A 117 -2.79 11.14 -20.63
C GLN A 117 -2.94 12.55 -21.21
N ASN A 118 -4.13 13.16 -21.10
CA ASN A 118 -4.40 14.53 -21.50
C ASN A 118 -3.48 15.54 -20.79
N ARG A 119 -3.16 15.31 -19.51
CA ARG A 119 -2.24 16.17 -18.75
C ARG A 119 -0.81 16.09 -19.27
N ILE A 120 -0.35 14.89 -19.64
CA ILE A 120 0.99 14.66 -20.19
C ILE A 120 1.11 15.33 -21.56
N GLU A 121 0.12 15.14 -22.43
CA GLU A 121 0.08 15.74 -23.77
C GLU A 121 0.01 17.28 -23.72
N GLY A 122 -0.82 17.83 -22.86
CA GLY A 122 -0.92 19.28 -22.64
C GLY A 122 0.39 19.88 -22.13
N LYS A 123 1.11 19.18 -21.24
CA LYS A 123 2.42 19.61 -20.77
C LYS A 123 3.48 19.54 -21.86
N ALA A 124 3.47 18.50 -22.69
CA ALA A 124 4.39 18.36 -23.82
C ALA A 124 4.18 19.45 -24.89
N ALA A 125 2.93 19.77 -25.20
CA ALA A 125 2.59 20.84 -26.12
C ALA A 125 3.05 22.22 -25.61
N SER A 126 2.88 22.52 -24.34
CA SER A 126 3.33 23.76 -23.69
C SER A 126 4.85 23.93 -23.73
N VAL A 127 5.61 22.85 -23.60
CA VAL A 127 7.10 22.90 -23.69
C VAL A 127 7.55 23.17 -25.11
N ARG A 128 6.89 22.60 -26.13
CA ARG A 128 7.24 22.82 -27.54
C ARG A 128 7.00 24.26 -27.98
N SER A 129 5.96 24.94 -27.47
CA SER A 129 5.63 26.31 -27.83
C SER A 129 6.62 27.35 -27.26
N ARG A 130 7.44 26.98 -26.27
CA ARG A 130 8.42 27.86 -25.61
C ARG A 130 9.83 27.85 -26.25
N ARG A 131 10.07 27.07 -27.33
CA ARG A 131 11.35 27.11 -28.01
C ARG A 131 11.46 28.47 -28.77
N PRO A 132 12.43 29.34 -28.42
CA PRO A 132 12.64 30.55 -29.16
C PRO A 132 13.02 30.20 -30.62
N ARG A 133 12.39 30.86 -31.58
CA ARG A 133 12.83 30.82 -32.97
C ARG A 133 14.24 31.44 -33.01
N SER A 134 15.23 30.59 -33.25
CA SER A 134 16.59 31.11 -33.59
C SER A 134 16.51 31.82 -34.93
N THR A 135 16.72 33.12 -34.90
CA THR A 135 17.03 33.97 -36.05
C THR A 135 18.46 33.73 -36.49
#